data_87724c85e36346c3e70cae601de674d8
#
_entry.id   87724c85e36346c3e70cae601de674d8
#
_cell.length_a   1.000
_cell.length_b   1.000
_cell.length_c   1.000
_cell.angle_alpha   90.00
_cell.angle_beta   90.00
_cell.angle_gamma   90.00
#
_symmetry.space_group_name_H-M   'P 1'
#
loop_
_entity.id
_entity.type
_entity.pdbx_description
1 polymer ?
#
loop_
_entity_poly.entity_id
_entity_poly.type
_entity_poly.pdbx_seq_one_letter_code
_entity_poly.pdbx_strand_id
1 'polypeptide(L)'
;MFNIKTMNAIAEKGLDELKAEKCAVSPEMSAPDALLIRSAKLHDAVFNKELLCIGRAGIGVDNIPIERCTAEGIAVFNTPGANADSVKELLLCALTMASRDIVGAVEWVESLAPEGEKIPALVEKGKNAVAGPEVSGKRLGVIGLGAIGSRVANAALKLDMEVSGYDPYLSVDSAWNLSSKVEHVTDLNVLFRTCDYLTMHIHSTPETFHYLNAETFAKMKPGMRILNFARGELVDDDALLAAIESGQVARYVTDFPNAKLVGKKNVVCFPHLGATTPEAEEKCAVMAAREIVDYLRNGNIRNSVNLPNATLDRLGKSRLCLIHRNQPGMLNRFLEIIAAGNVNVEHMLNKARGEIAYTIFDTTERLDETAAEEMRAIPGVTRVRLLG
;
A
#
# COMPACT_ATOMS: atom_id res chain seq x y z
N MET A 1 5.99 22.02 -20.80
CA MET A 1 4.97 22.05 -19.73
C MET A 1 4.26 20.72 -19.82
N PHE A 2 4.14 19.95 -18.73
CA PHE A 2 3.43 18.65 -18.76
C PHE A 2 1.93 18.84 -18.48
N ASN A 3 1.12 18.04 -19.17
CA ASN A 3 -0.33 18.03 -19.11
C ASN A 3 -0.80 16.87 -18.22
N ILE A 4 -1.48 17.17 -17.13
CA ILE A 4 -1.93 16.16 -16.18
C ILE A 4 -3.45 16.20 -16.09
N LYS A 5 -4.07 15.06 -16.39
CA LYS A 5 -5.51 14.87 -16.22
C LYS A 5 -5.80 14.33 -14.84
N THR A 6 -6.67 14.98 -14.11
CA THR A 6 -7.21 14.45 -12.85
C THR A 6 -8.52 13.73 -13.08
N MET A 7 -8.70 12.62 -12.38
CA MET A 7 -9.96 11.86 -12.42
C MET A 7 -10.42 11.58 -10.99
N ASN A 8 -11.66 11.89 -10.68
CA ASN A 8 -12.24 12.00 -9.35
C ASN A 8 -11.76 13.23 -8.57
N ALA A 9 -12.29 13.39 -7.37
CA ALA A 9 -11.80 14.43 -6.46
C ALA A 9 -10.40 14.04 -5.95
N ILE A 10 -9.45 14.93 -6.15
CA ILE A 10 -8.07 14.83 -5.65
C ILE A 10 -7.89 15.96 -4.63
N ALA A 11 -7.24 15.66 -3.51
CA ALA A 11 -6.98 16.65 -2.47
C ALA A 11 -6.14 17.81 -3.01
N GLU A 12 -6.54 19.05 -2.67
CA GLU A 12 -5.97 20.29 -3.20
C GLU A 12 -4.45 20.37 -3.03
N LYS A 13 -3.91 19.91 -1.90
CA LYS A 13 -2.45 19.87 -1.67
C LYS A 13 -1.68 19.08 -2.75
N GLY A 14 -2.26 18.00 -3.29
CA GLY A 14 -1.65 17.28 -4.41
C GLY A 14 -1.69 18.06 -5.72
N LEU A 15 -2.79 18.80 -5.96
CA LEU A 15 -2.90 19.68 -7.12
C LEU A 15 -1.92 20.85 -7.03
N ASP A 16 -1.70 21.38 -5.83
CA ASP A 16 -0.75 22.49 -5.60
C ASP A 16 0.70 22.06 -5.83
N GLU A 17 1.08 20.83 -5.47
CA GLU A 17 2.39 20.25 -5.82
C GLU A 17 2.59 20.25 -7.36
N LEU A 18 1.59 19.84 -8.13
CA LEU A 18 1.67 19.83 -9.59
C LEU A 18 1.75 21.24 -10.18
N LYS A 19 0.96 22.19 -9.64
CA LYS A 19 0.97 23.60 -10.07
C LYS A 19 2.31 24.26 -9.76
N ALA A 20 2.87 24.01 -8.56
CA ALA A 20 4.19 24.51 -8.16
C ALA A 20 5.29 24.07 -9.12
N GLU A 21 5.14 22.86 -9.66
CA GLU A 21 6.02 22.28 -10.67
C GLU A 21 5.65 22.69 -12.11
N LYS A 22 4.83 23.71 -12.28
CA LYS A 22 4.41 24.29 -13.57
C LYS A 22 3.77 23.25 -14.52
N CYS A 23 3.04 22.27 -13.98
CA CYS A 23 2.22 21.38 -14.75
C CYS A 23 0.86 22.02 -15.05
N ALA A 24 0.32 21.78 -16.25
CA ALA A 24 -1.07 22.10 -16.56
C ALA A 24 -1.96 20.97 -16.02
N VAL A 25 -2.90 21.31 -15.13
CA VAL A 25 -3.76 20.32 -14.46
C VAL A 25 -5.22 20.61 -14.79
N SER A 26 -5.93 19.66 -15.36
CA SER A 26 -7.37 19.79 -15.66
C SER A 26 -8.06 18.42 -15.76
N PRO A 27 -9.31 18.28 -15.31
CA PRO A 27 -10.10 17.07 -15.56
C PRO A 27 -10.51 16.92 -17.05
N GLU A 28 -10.52 18.02 -17.82
CA GLU A 28 -10.93 18.05 -19.23
C GLU A 28 -9.76 17.86 -20.21
N MET A 29 -8.57 17.54 -19.71
CA MET A 29 -7.38 17.37 -20.54
C MET A 29 -7.61 16.24 -21.56
N SER A 30 -7.48 16.55 -22.86
CA SER A 30 -7.73 15.59 -23.96
C SER A 30 -6.54 14.68 -24.25
N ALA A 31 -5.31 15.22 -24.17
CA ALA A 31 -4.07 14.50 -24.43
C ALA A 31 -3.11 14.66 -23.24
N PRO A 32 -3.33 13.97 -22.13
CA PRO A 32 -2.47 14.09 -20.95
C PRO A 32 -1.18 13.30 -21.10
N ASP A 33 -0.09 13.86 -20.57
CA ASP A 33 1.16 13.15 -20.33
C ASP A 33 1.06 12.20 -19.13
N ALA A 34 0.20 12.54 -18.15
CA ALA A 34 -0.04 11.72 -16.98
C ALA A 34 -1.50 11.79 -16.50
N LEU A 35 -1.95 10.72 -15.85
CA LEU A 35 -3.20 10.70 -15.10
C LEU A 35 -2.90 10.72 -13.60
N LEU A 36 -3.63 11.55 -12.85
CA LEU A 36 -3.69 11.49 -11.39
C LEU A 36 -5.11 11.07 -10.98
N ILE A 37 -5.21 9.88 -10.38
CA ILE A 37 -6.50 9.26 -10.06
C ILE A 37 -6.56 8.81 -8.60
N ARG A 38 -7.77 8.54 -8.12
CA ARG A 38 -8.01 7.86 -6.84
C ARG A 38 -8.83 6.58 -7.04
N SER A 39 -10.11 6.68 -7.35
CA SER A 39 -11.04 5.55 -7.47
C SER A 39 -11.60 5.35 -8.90
N ALA A 40 -11.18 6.15 -9.88
CA ALA A 40 -11.61 6.00 -11.25
C ALA A 40 -11.21 4.64 -11.81
N LYS A 41 -12.16 3.93 -12.42
CA LYS A 41 -11.91 2.66 -13.10
C LYS A 41 -11.37 2.92 -14.50
N LEU A 42 -10.22 2.33 -14.83
CA LEU A 42 -9.51 2.55 -16.10
C LEU A 42 -9.51 1.32 -17.02
N HIS A 43 -10.18 0.23 -16.66
CA HIS A 43 -10.15 -1.00 -17.47
C HIS A 43 -10.67 -0.78 -18.90
N ASP A 44 -11.73 0.03 -19.05
CA ASP A 44 -12.34 0.35 -20.33
C ASP A 44 -11.86 1.70 -20.91
N ALA A 45 -10.91 2.37 -20.24
CA ALA A 45 -10.41 3.66 -20.69
C ALA A 45 -9.54 3.51 -21.95
N VAL A 46 -9.66 4.44 -22.89
CA VAL A 46 -8.75 4.54 -24.03
C VAL A 46 -7.59 5.47 -23.65
N PHE A 47 -6.36 4.95 -23.68
CA PHE A 47 -5.16 5.74 -23.44
C PHE A 47 -4.65 6.36 -24.73
N ASN A 48 -4.24 7.62 -24.65
CA ASN A 48 -3.51 8.26 -25.77
C ASN A 48 -2.07 7.72 -25.83
N LYS A 49 -1.42 7.86 -26.99
CA LYS A 49 -0.04 7.38 -27.20
C LYS A 49 0.99 8.14 -26.37
N GLU A 50 0.69 9.38 -26.02
CA GLU A 50 1.54 10.29 -25.27
C GLU A 50 1.51 10.01 -23.78
N LEU A 51 0.54 9.25 -23.28
CA LEU A 51 0.43 8.93 -21.85
C LEU A 51 1.67 8.17 -21.36
N LEU A 52 2.38 8.77 -20.42
CA LEU A 52 3.64 8.27 -19.88
C LEU A 52 3.46 7.55 -18.55
N CYS A 53 2.54 8.05 -17.71
CA CYS A 53 2.32 7.44 -16.41
C CYS A 53 0.93 7.70 -15.82
N ILE A 54 0.61 6.88 -14.83
CA ILE A 54 -0.61 6.99 -14.01
C ILE A 54 -0.17 7.00 -12.55
N GLY A 55 -0.50 8.04 -11.80
CA GLY A 55 -0.34 8.10 -10.36
C GLY A 55 -1.68 7.86 -9.67
N ARG A 56 -1.74 6.86 -8.80
CA ARG A 56 -2.92 6.59 -7.98
C ARG A 56 -2.71 7.11 -6.56
N ALA A 57 -3.52 8.08 -6.14
CA ALA A 57 -3.54 8.56 -4.76
C ALA A 57 -4.16 7.51 -3.82
N GLY A 58 -3.36 6.52 -3.44
CA GLY A 58 -3.73 5.39 -2.58
C GLY A 58 -2.91 4.13 -2.87
N ILE A 59 -3.11 3.06 -2.10
CA ILE A 59 -2.27 1.84 -2.16
C ILE A 59 -2.79 0.82 -3.18
N GLY A 60 -4.09 0.46 -3.13
CA GLY A 60 -4.67 -0.55 -4.03
C GLY A 60 -4.70 -0.06 -5.48
N VAL A 61 -4.54 -0.95 -6.45
CA VAL A 61 -4.51 -0.60 -7.88
C VAL A 61 -5.48 -1.45 -8.71
N ASP A 62 -6.46 -2.06 -8.07
CA ASP A 62 -7.44 -2.94 -8.69
C ASP A 62 -8.33 -2.23 -9.74
N ASN A 63 -8.33 -0.91 -9.75
CA ASN A 63 -9.03 -0.06 -10.69
C ASN A 63 -8.20 0.28 -11.96
N ILE A 64 -6.97 -0.21 -12.08
CA ILE A 64 -6.02 0.10 -13.16
C ILE A 64 -5.65 -1.18 -13.91
N PRO A 65 -5.72 -1.23 -15.26
CA PRO A 65 -5.32 -2.40 -16.05
C PRO A 65 -3.78 -2.49 -16.14
N ILE A 66 -3.14 -3.04 -15.11
CA ILE A 66 -1.68 -3.04 -14.92
C ILE A 66 -0.95 -3.71 -16.08
N GLU A 67 -1.41 -4.89 -16.53
CA GLU A 67 -0.78 -5.62 -17.63
C GLU A 67 -0.80 -4.82 -18.94
N ARG A 68 -1.93 -4.18 -19.24
CA ARG A 68 -2.06 -3.31 -20.41
C ARG A 68 -1.14 -2.09 -20.30
N CYS A 69 -1.10 -1.43 -19.14
CA CYS A 69 -0.19 -0.30 -18.91
C CYS A 69 1.27 -0.72 -19.14
N THR A 70 1.65 -1.91 -18.68
CA THR A 70 3.00 -2.44 -18.87
C THR A 70 3.31 -2.68 -20.35
N ALA A 71 2.38 -3.30 -21.09
CA ALA A 71 2.53 -3.55 -22.52
C ALA A 71 2.61 -2.26 -23.36
N GLU A 72 1.93 -1.19 -22.94
CA GLU A 72 1.96 0.13 -23.59
C GLU A 72 3.11 1.03 -23.07
N GLY A 73 3.95 0.54 -22.13
CA GLY A 73 5.07 1.29 -21.56
C GLY A 73 4.62 2.49 -20.72
N ILE A 74 3.49 2.35 -20.02
CA ILE A 74 2.94 3.35 -19.08
C ILE A 74 3.36 2.96 -17.67
N ALA A 75 4.09 3.82 -16.98
CA ALA A 75 4.44 3.60 -15.58
C ALA A 75 3.22 3.82 -14.68
N VAL A 76 2.97 2.91 -13.75
CA VAL A 76 1.87 3.04 -12.77
C VAL A 76 2.45 3.16 -11.38
N PHE A 77 2.12 4.25 -10.69
CA PHE A 77 2.54 4.55 -9.33
C PHE A 77 1.38 4.42 -8.35
N ASN A 78 1.68 3.96 -7.13
CA ASN A 78 0.79 4.04 -6.00
C ASN A 78 1.52 4.71 -4.82
N THR A 79 0.83 4.94 -3.69
CA THR A 79 1.37 5.73 -2.58
C THR A 79 1.53 4.88 -1.31
N PRO A 80 2.49 3.93 -1.27
CA PRO A 80 2.66 3.05 -0.12
C PRO A 80 3.11 3.85 1.10
N GLY A 81 2.45 3.61 2.23
CA GLY A 81 2.77 4.25 3.50
C GLY A 81 2.21 5.65 3.71
N ALA A 82 1.65 6.31 2.69
CA ALA A 82 1.06 7.64 2.84
C ALA A 82 -0.13 7.67 3.82
N ASN A 83 -0.92 6.60 3.87
CA ASN A 83 -2.06 6.42 4.76
C ASN A 83 -1.73 5.65 6.06
N ALA A 84 -0.47 5.34 6.32
CA ALA A 84 -0.10 4.41 7.40
C ALA A 84 -0.50 4.93 8.79
N ASP A 85 -0.50 6.23 9.02
CA ASP A 85 -0.93 6.82 10.29
C ASP A 85 -2.43 6.65 10.51
N SER A 86 -3.25 6.86 9.47
CA SER A 86 -4.70 6.66 9.54
C SER A 86 -5.07 5.22 9.87
N VAL A 87 -4.45 4.25 9.19
CA VAL A 87 -4.67 2.82 9.48
C VAL A 87 -4.21 2.46 10.88
N LYS A 88 -3.04 2.95 11.33
CA LYS A 88 -2.55 2.75 12.71
C LYS A 88 -3.56 3.25 13.74
N GLU A 89 -4.13 4.44 13.55
CA GLU A 89 -5.09 5.02 14.51
C GLU A 89 -6.39 4.23 14.58
N LEU A 90 -6.93 3.82 13.44
CA LEU A 90 -8.11 2.94 13.41
C LEU A 90 -7.81 1.59 14.07
N LEU A 91 -6.61 1.04 13.87
CA LEU A 91 -6.22 -0.23 14.49
C LEU A 91 -6.07 -0.09 16.01
N LEU A 92 -5.54 1.01 16.55
CA LEU A 92 -5.48 1.25 17.98
C LEU A 92 -6.88 1.31 18.62
N CYS A 93 -7.84 1.93 17.92
CA CYS A 93 -9.24 1.89 18.32
C CYS A 93 -9.76 0.44 18.32
N ALA A 94 -9.53 -0.30 17.24
CA ALA A 94 -9.95 -1.69 17.10
C ALA A 94 -9.32 -2.61 18.17
N LEU A 95 -8.08 -2.34 18.59
CA LEU A 95 -7.39 -3.10 19.63
C LEU A 95 -8.15 -3.03 20.98
N THR A 96 -8.62 -1.84 21.35
CA THR A 96 -9.43 -1.66 22.55
C THR A 96 -10.83 -2.27 22.40
N MET A 97 -11.44 -2.19 21.22
CA MET A 97 -12.73 -2.83 20.92
C MET A 97 -12.63 -4.35 20.85
N ALA A 98 -11.48 -4.90 20.47
CA ALA A 98 -11.24 -6.34 20.57
C ALA A 98 -11.12 -6.82 22.01
N SER A 99 -10.69 -5.95 22.92
CA SER A 99 -10.52 -6.25 24.35
C SER A 99 -11.85 -6.21 25.11
N ARG A 100 -12.65 -5.17 24.89
CA ARG A 100 -13.94 -4.91 25.55
C ARG A 100 -15.03 -4.80 24.51
N ASP A 101 -16.23 -5.21 24.86
CA ASP A 101 -17.37 -5.09 23.96
C ASP A 101 -17.95 -3.66 23.93
N ILE A 102 -17.17 -2.71 23.41
CA ILE A 102 -17.56 -1.29 23.41
C ILE A 102 -18.81 -1.06 22.55
N VAL A 103 -18.89 -1.70 21.36
CA VAL A 103 -20.04 -1.56 20.46
C VAL A 103 -21.30 -2.09 21.12
N GLY A 104 -21.28 -3.32 21.61
CA GLY A 104 -22.42 -3.90 22.31
C GLY A 104 -22.76 -3.15 23.61
N ALA A 105 -21.77 -2.57 24.28
CA ALA A 105 -22.02 -1.72 25.46
C ALA A 105 -22.80 -0.45 25.14
N VAL A 106 -22.44 0.22 24.01
CA VAL A 106 -23.15 1.41 23.53
C VAL A 106 -24.58 1.06 23.14
N GLU A 107 -24.78 0.03 22.31
CA GLU A 107 -26.10 -0.44 21.90
C GLU A 107 -26.99 -0.83 23.12
N TRP A 108 -26.39 -1.51 24.09
CA TRP A 108 -27.10 -1.84 25.35
C TRP A 108 -27.53 -0.60 26.10
N VAL A 109 -26.65 0.39 26.30
CA VAL A 109 -27.00 1.64 27.02
C VAL A 109 -28.09 2.40 26.27
N GLU A 110 -28.01 2.49 24.92
CA GLU A 110 -29.05 3.10 24.10
C GLU A 110 -30.40 2.40 24.24
N SER A 111 -30.43 1.06 24.41
CA SER A 111 -31.64 0.28 24.64
C SER A 111 -32.33 0.60 25.96
N LEU A 112 -31.60 1.17 26.93
CA LEU A 112 -32.17 1.58 28.24
C LEU A 112 -32.88 2.94 28.17
N ALA A 113 -32.90 3.67 27.06
CA ALA A 113 -33.53 4.99 26.97
C ALA A 113 -34.98 5.05 27.49
N PRO A 114 -35.86 4.03 27.34
CA PRO A 114 -37.22 4.04 27.88
C PRO A 114 -37.26 4.00 29.43
N GLU A 115 -36.18 3.57 30.12
CA GLU A 115 -36.13 3.37 31.56
C GLU A 115 -35.95 4.68 32.37
N GLY A 116 -35.63 5.79 31.70
CA GLY A 116 -35.51 7.13 32.26
C GLY A 116 -34.55 7.18 33.47
N GLU A 117 -35.03 7.64 34.61
CA GLU A 117 -34.22 7.82 35.83
C GLU A 117 -33.62 6.53 36.42
N LYS A 118 -34.06 5.35 35.95
CA LYS A 118 -33.53 4.05 36.42
C LYS A 118 -32.21 3.70 35.70
N ILE A 119 -31.84 4.38 34.62
CA ILE A 119 -30.65 4.06 33.77
C ILE A 119 -29.39 3.91 34.63
N PRO A 120 -29.01 4.82 35.54
CA PRO A 120 -27.77 4.67 36.30
C PRO A 120 -27.72 3.38 37.12
N ALA A 121 -28.81 2.99 37.74
CA ALA A 121 -28.89 1.76 38.53
C ALA A 121 -28.81 0.49 37.66
N LEU A 122 -29.45 0.52 36.49
CA LEU A 122 -29.39 -0.58 35.51
C LEU A 122 -27.98 -0.74 34.93
N VAL A 123 -27.30 0.37 34.63
CA VAL A 123 -25.91 0.37 34.15
C VAL A 123 -24.99 -0.24 35.19
N GLU A 124 -25.05 0.18 36.45
CA GLU A 124 -24.20 -0.40 37.50
C GLU A 124 -24.44 -1.91 37.68
N LYS A 125 -25.68 -2.37 37.55
CA LYS A 125 -26.02 -3.79 37.65
C LYS A 125 -25.54 -4.63 36.46
N GLY A 126 -25.57 -4.05 35.26
CA GLY A 126 -25.32 -4.80 33.99
C GLY A 126 -23.91 -4.67 33.41
N LYS A 127 -23.14 -3.65 33.80
CA LYS A 127 -21.82 -3.32 33.16
C LYS A 127 -20.81 -4.46 33.09
N ASN A 128 -20.90 -5.44 34.01
CA ASN A 128 -19.97 -6.59 34.00
C ASN A 128 -20.16 -7.52 32.80
N ALA A 129 -21.34 -7.49 32.16
CA ALA A 129 -21.58 -8.31 30.94
C ALA A 129 -20.75 -7.89 29.72
N VAL A 130 -20.32 -6.63 29.69
CA VAL A 130 -19.52 -6.04 28.63
C VAL A 130 -18.05 -5.77 29.02
N ALA A 131 -17.67 -6.24 30.22
CA ALA A 131 -16.29 -6.13 30.70
C ALA A 131 -15.31 -6.96 29.86
N GLY A 132 -14.06 -6.57 29.87
CA GLY A 132 -12.99 -7.29 29.16
C GLY A 132 -11.60 -6.93 29.68
N PRO A 133 -10.54 -7.59 29.18
CA PRO A 133 -9.18 -7.38 29.63
C PRO A 133 -8.63 -6.01 29.23
N GLU A 134 -7.60 -5.58 29.92
CA GLU A 134 -6.73 -4.48 29.50
C GLU A 134 -5.78 -4.96 28.39
N VAL A 135 -5.29 -4.01 27.55
CA VAL A 135 -4.25 -4.29 26.56
C VAL A 135 -2.85 -4.21 27.14
N SER A 136 -2.66 -3.40 28.20
CA SER A 136 -1.39 -3.28 28.93
C SER A 136 -0.92 -4.64 29.43
N GLY A 137 0.37 -4.93 29.27
CA GLY A 137 0.97 -6.21 29.65
C GLY A 137 0.57 -7.41 28.77
N LYS A 138 -0.22 -7.20 27.70
CA LYS A 138 -0.57 -8.24 26.74
C LYS A 138 0.41 -8.23 25.57
N ARG A 139 0.52 -9.38 24.88
CA ARG A 139 1.41 -9.54 23.72
C ARG A 139 0.65 -9.39 22.42
N LEU A 140 1.14 -8.46 21.56
CA LEU A 140 0.67 -8.25 20.21
C LEU A 140 1.65 -8.89 19.21
N GLY A 141 1.16 -9.82 18.39
CA GLY A 141 1.84 -10.34 17.22
C GLY A 141 1.55 -9.47 16.00
N VAL A 142 2.58 -9.04 15.29
CA VAL A 142 2.48 -8.24 14.06
C VAL A 142 3.07 -9.04 12.90
N ILE A 143 2.24 -9.39 11.92
CA ILE A 143 2.65 -10.05 10.68
C ILE A 143 2.77 -9.00 9.58
N GLY A 144 4.00 -8.82 9.06
CA GLY A 144 4.33 -7.74 8.13
C GLY A 144 4.71 -6.45 8.86
N LEU A 145 5.98 -6.07 8.79
CA LEU A 145 6.58 -4.90 9.45
C LEU A 145 6.93 -3.78 8.44
N GLY A 146 6.14 -3.69 7.37
CA GLY A 146 6.22 -2.59 6.41
C GLY A 146 5.76 -1.25 7.01
N ALA A 147 5.37 -0.31 6.17
CA ALA A 147 5.03 1.06 6.56
C ALA A 147 3.91 1.16 7.63
N ILE A 148 2.92 0.26 7.60
CA ILE A 148 1.82 0.24 8.58
C ILE A 148 2.24 -0.58 9.81
N GLY A 149 2.69 -1.82 9.62
CA GLY A 149 2.99 -2.73 10.72
C GLY A 149 4.07 -2.19 11.67
N SER A 150 5.10 -1.52 11.18
CA SER A 150 6.12 -0.87 12.01
C SER A 150 5.54 0.26 12.88
N ARG A 151 4.63 1.07 12.33
CA ARG A 151 3.95 2.12 13.10
C ARG A 151 3.01 1.56 14.16
N VAL A 152 2.28 0.49 13.81
CA VAL A 152 1.41 -0.22 14.76
C VAL A 152 2.23 -0.83 15.89
N ALA A 153 3.31 -1.53 15.57
CA ALA A 153 4.22 -2.13 16.56
C ALA A 153 4.76 -1.08 17.53
N ASN A 154 5.27 0.05 16.99
CA ASN A 154 5.78 1.15 17.80
C ASN A 154 4.70 1.83 18.68
N ALA A 155 3.47 1.92 18.18
CA ALA A 155 2.36 2.50 18.94
C ALA A 155 1.87 1.56 20.05
N ALA A 156 1.81 0.25 19.80
CA ALA A 156 1.43 -0.75 20.80
C ALA A 156 2.41 -0.79 21.99
N LEU A 157 3.72 -0.60 21.74
CA LEU A 157 4.71 -0.45 22.82
C LEU A 157 4.39 0.74 23.76
N LYS A 158 3.77 1.81 23.23
CA LYS A 158 3.36 2.99 24.03
C LYS A 158 2.08 2.74 24.83
N LEU A 159 1.39 1.65 24.58
CA LEU A 159 0.27 1.15 25.38
C LEU A 159 0.72 0.09 26.38
N ASP A 160 2.02 0.01 26.66
CA ASP A 160 2.64 -0.97 27.54
C ASP A 160 2.38 -2.43 27.13
N MET A 161 2.20 -2.69 25.83
CA MET A 161 2.12 -4.04 25.28
C MET A 161 3.53 -4.59 25.02
N GLU A 162 3.68 -5.91 25.16
CA GLU A 162 4.79 -6.63 24.53
C GLU A 162 4.49 -6.82 23.05
N VAL A 163 5.49 -6.59 22.17
CA VAL A 163 5.28 -6.68 20.73
C VAL A 163 6.27 -7.65 20.12
N SER A 164 5.77 -8.65 19.42
CA SER A 164 6.57 -9.58 18.62
C SER A 164 6.20 -9.43 17.14
N GLY A 165 7.19 -9.31 16.27
CA GLY A 165 6.99 -9.05 14.84
C GLY A 165 7.60 -10.15 13.96
N TYR A 166 6.88 -10.54 12.92
CA TYR A 166 7.30 -11.49 11.89
C TYR A 166 7.22 -10.84 10.51
N ASP A 167 8.34 -10.73 9.84
CA ASP A 167 8.42 -10.28 8.44
C ASP A 167 9.68 -10.87 7.77
N PRO A 168 9.55 -11.91 6.92
CA PRO A 168 10.70 -12.51 6.25
C PRO A 168 11.30 -11.63 5.14
N TYR A 169 10.63 -10.54 4.77
CA TYR A 169 11.04 -9.62 3.70
C TYR A 169 11.29 -8.20 4.22
N LEU A 170 11.58 -8.06 5.53
CA LEU A 170 11.79 -6.76 6.16
C LEU A 170 12.88 -5.96 5.45
N SER A 171 12.51 -4.80 4.90
CA SER A 171 13.49 -3.91 4.27
C SER A 171 14.35 -3.19 5.31
N VAL A 172 15.55 -2.78 4.91
CA VAL A 172 16.44 -1.99 5.76
C VAL A 172 15.76 -0.71 6.24
N ASP A 173 15.07 -0.01 5.33
CA ASP A 173 14.35 1.24 5.66
C ASP A 173 13.24 1.02 6.69
N SER A 174 12.50 -0.09 6.58
CA SER A 174 11.48 -0.46 7.57
C SER A 174 12.10 -0.81 8.92
N ALA A 175 13.24 -1.51 8.93
CA ALA A 175 13.95 -1.86 10.14
C ALA A 175 14.47 -0.61 10.90
N TRP A 176 14.95 0.41 10.19
CA TRP A 176 15.35 1.69 10.80
C TRP A 176 14.19 2.44 11.48
N ASN A 177 12.96 2.22 11.05
CA ASN A 177 11.76 2.83 11.63
C ASN A 177 11.14 2.00 12.76
N LEU A 178 11.65 0.80 13.02
CA LEU A 178 11.14 -0.11 14.04
C LEU A 178 11.89 0.07 15.36
N SER A 179 11.16 0.14 16.47
CA SER A 179 11.75 0.18 17.81
C SER A 179 12.53 -1.11 18.10
N SER A 180 13.72 -0.97 18.71
CA SER A 180 14.53 -2.11 19.18
C SER A 180 13.86 -2.95 20.28
N LYS A 181 12.73 -2.47 20.84
CA LYS A 181 11.93 -3.21 21.82
C LYS A 181 10.96 -4.21 21.18
N VAL A 182 10.79 -4.17 19.85
CA VAL A 182 9.99 -5.16 19.14
C VAL A 182 10.81 -6.45 19.01
N GLU A 183 10.30 -7.53 19.55
CA GLU A 183 10.92 -8.85 19.46
C GLU A 183 10.83 -9.36 18.01
N HIS A 184 11.98 -9.65 17.39
CA HIS A 184 12.02 -10.25 16.07
C HIS A 184 11.80 -11.77 16.16
N VAL A 185 10.76 -12.26 15.48
CA VAL A 185 10.39 -13.68 15.43
C VAL A 185 10.60 -14.20 14.01
N THR A 186 11.31 -15.33 13.89
CA THR A 186 11.59 -15.99 12.61
C THR A 186 10.67 -17.18 12.31
N ASP A 187 9.98 -17.73 13.33
CA ASP A 187 8.95 -18.77 13.20
C ASP A 187 7.57 -18.17 13.53
N LEU A 188 6.71 -18.09 12.53
CA LEU A 188 5.34 -17.58 12.67
C LEU A 188 4.54 -18.31 13.75
N ASN A 189 4.78 -19.62 13.95
CA ASN A 189 4.09 -20.39 14.98
C ASN A 189 4.39 -19.88 16.40
N VAL A 190 5.48 -19.15 16.62
CA VAL A 190 5.75 -18.49 17.90
C VAL A 190 4.71 -17.43 18.18
N LEU A 191 4.37 -16.58 17.18
CA LEU A 191 3.30 -15.58 17.32
C LEU A 191 1.97 -16.26 17.67
N PHE A 192 1.61 -17.32 16.94
CA PHE A 192 0.36 -18.03 17.18
C PHE A 192 0.25 -18.57 18.59
N ARG A 193 1.31 -19.17 19.13
CA ARG A 193 1.30 -19.79 20.46
C ARG A 193 1.39 -18.81 21.61
N THR A 194 1.99 -17.63 21.42
CA THR A 194 2.37 -16.76 22.55
C THR A 194 1.57 -15.44 22.63
N CYS A 195 1.04 -14.96 21.50
CA CYS A 195 0.37 -13.66 21.46
C CYS A 195 -1.08 -13.74 21.95
N ASP A 196 -1.54 -12.65 22.56
CA ASP A 196 -2.94 -12.45 22.96
C ASP A 196 -3.74 -11.77 21.84
N TYR A 197 -3.05 -10.98 21.02
CA TYR A 197 -3.57 -10.25 19.87
C TYR A 197 -2.72 -10.54 18.64
N LEU A 198 -3.35 -10.58 17.48
CA LEU A 198 -2.68 -10.75 16.19
C LEU A 198 -3.18 -9.70 15.21
N THR A 199 -2.28 -9.05 14.51
CA THR A 199 -2.61 -8.16 13.39
C THR A 199 -1.76 -8.45 12.17
N MET A 200 -2.35 -8.25 10.98
CA MET A 200 -1.70 -8.54 9.70
C MET A 200 -1.61 -7.28 8.86
N HIS A 201 -0.43 -7.09 8.23
CA HIS A 201 -0.13 -5.96 7.34
C HIS A 201 0.62 -6.44 6.09
N ILE A 202 0.12 -7.53 5.51
CA ILE A 202 0.67 -8.18 4.32
C ILE A 202 -0.29 -8.02 3.13
N HIS A 203 0.23 -8.16 1.92
CA HIS A 203 -0.56 -8.14 0.69
C HIS A 203 -1.33 -9.45 0.50
N SER A 204 -2.48 -9.38 -0.16
CA SER A 204 -3.17 -10.56 -0.67
C SER A 204 -2.49 -10.98 -1.97
N THR A 205 -1.95 -12.20 -1.99
CA THR A 205 -1.32 -12.87 -3.13
C THR A 205 -1.81 -14.33 -3.16
N PRO A 206 -1.57 -15.11 -4.21
CA PRO A 206 -1.90 -16.53 -4.19
C PRO A 206 -1.30 -17.29 -2.99
N GLU A 207 -0.08 -16.89 -2.54
CA GLU A 207 0.62 -17.52 -1.42
C GLU A 207 0.07 -17.10 -0.05
N THR A 208 -0.56 -15.93 0.04
CA THR A 208 -1.14 -15.40 1.29
C THR A 208 -2.66 -15.51 1.33
N PHE A 209 -3.29 -16.05 0.27
CA PHE A 209 -4.72 -16.33 0.27
C PHE A 209 -5.07 -17.34 1.37
N HIS A 210 -6.07 -17.02 2.20
CA HIS A 210 -6.44 -17.81 3.38
C HIS A 210 -5.23 -18.12 4.30
N TYR A 211 -4.38 -17.10 4.51
CA TYR A 211 -3.22 -17.18 5.38
C TYR A 211 -3.59 -17.59 6.80
N LEU A 212 -4.73 -17.09 7.31
CA LEU A 212 -5.38 -17.60 8.50
C LEU A 212 -6.51 -18.56 8.09
N ASN A 213 -6.34 -19.83 8.41
CA ASN A 213 -7.22 -20.94 8.09
C ASN A 213 -7.35 -21.91 9.29
N ALA A 214 -8.08 -23.00 9.14
CA ALA A 214 -8.33 -23.94 10.22
C ALA A 214 -7.03 -24.48 10.87
N GLU A 215 -5.99 -24.73 10.06
CA GLU A 215 -4.71 -25.23 10.57
C GLU A 215 -3.99 -24.17 11.42
N THR A 216 -3.97 -22.91 10.97
CA THR A 216 -3.32 -21.82 11.71
C THR A 216 -4.11 -21.47 12.96
N PHE A 217 -5.46 -21.44 12.92
CA PHE A 217 -6.27 -21.21 14.10
C PHE A 217 -6.04 -22.27 15.17
N ALA A 218 -5.89 -23.56 14.79
CA ALA A 218 -5.61 -24.63 15.74
C ALA A 218 -4.26 -24.47 16.47
N LYS A 219 -3.31 -23.73 15.90
CA LYS A 219 -2.00 -23.43 16.52
C LYS A 219 -2.01 -22.23 17.44
N MET A 220 -3.07 -21.42 17.42
CA MET A 220 -3.15 -20.19 18.17
C MET A 220 -3.37 -20.42 19.68
N LYS A 221 -2.94 -19.47 20.49
CA LYS A 221 -3.28 -19.42 21.90
C LYS A 221 -4.80 -19.29 22.04
N PRO A 222 -5.47 -20.12 22.86
CA PRO A 222 -6.91 -20.00 23.08
C PRO A 222 -7.31 -18.59 23.53
N GLY A 223 -8.39 -18.08 22.96
CA GLY A 223 -8.86 -16.74 23.24
C GLY A 223 -8.11 -15.61 22.53
N MET A 224 -7.34 -15.92 21.49
CA MET A 224 -6.67 -14.89 20.69
C MET A 224 -7.65 -13.91 20.07
N ARG A 225 -7.25 -12.64 19.96
CA ARG A 225 -7.99 -11.58 19.31
C ARG A 225 -7.29 -11.19 18.02
N ILE A 226 -8.03 -11.11 16.92
CA ILE A 226 -7.46 -10.90 15.59
C ILE A 226 -7.97 -9.58 15.01
N LEU A 227 -7.05 -8.80 14.45
CA LEU A 227 -7.32 -7.52 13.80
C LEU A 227 -6.84 -7.60 12.35
N ASN A 228 -7.76 -7.44 11.41
CA ASN A 228 -7.43 -7.47 9.98
C ASN A 228 -7.88 -6.19 9.29
N PHE A 229 -6.91 -5.30 9.06
CA PHE A 229 -7.03 -4.05 8.32
C PHE A 229 -6.14 -4.08 7.08
N ALA A 230 -5.82 -5.28 6.59
CA ALA A 230 -5.01 -5.49 5.39
C ALA A 230 -5.87 -5.86 4.18
N ARG A 231 -6.38 -7.11 4.13
CA ARG A 231 -7.28 -7.60 3.06
C ARG A 231 -8.16 -8.73 3.60
N GLY A 232 -9.42 -8.78 3.15
CA GLY A 232 -10.40 -9.80 3.57
C GLY A 232 -9.94 -11.22 3.23
N GLU A 233 -9.39 -11.41 2.05
CA GLU A 233 -8.98 -12.70 1.49
C GLU A 233 -7.83 -13.38 2.26
N LEU A 234 -7.19 -12.68 3.20
CA LEU A 234 -6.16 -13.25 4.07
C LEU A 234 -6.73 -14.22 5.10
N VAL A 235 -8.04 -14.20 5.34
CA VAL A 235 -8.71 -15.01 6.35
C VAL A 235 -9.76 -15.89 5.71
N ASP A 236 -9.75 -17.17 6.03
CA ASP A 236 -10.84 -18.10 5.71
C ASP A 236 -12.00 -17.83 6.69
N ASP A 237 -13.10 -17.27 6.18
CA ASP A 237 -14.24 -16.86 7.00
C ASP A 237 -14.92 -18.05 7.68
N ASP A 238 -15.04 -19.20 7.03
CA ASP A 238 -15.72 -20.37 7.58
C ASP A 238 -14.87 -20.97 8.72
N ALA A 239 -13.56 -21.07 8.52
CA ALA A 239 -12.63 -21.50 9.56
C ALA A 239 -12.56 -20.51 10.73
N LEU A 240 -12.62 -19.19 10.46
CA LEU A 240 -12.68 -18.15 11.49
C LEU A 240 -13.94 -18.29 12.37
N LEU A 241 -15.12 -18.45 11.75
CA LEU A 241 -16.37 -18.58 12.48
C LEU A 241 -16.37 -19.83 13.37
N ALA A 242 -15.85 -20.96 12.89
CA ALA A 242 -15.66 -22.18 13.69
C ALA A 242 -14.67 -21.95 14.85
N ALA A 243 -13.58 -21.21 14.63
CA ALA A 243 -12.61 -20.86 15.66
C ALA A 243 -13.20 -19.91 16.73
N ILE A 244 -14.11 -19.01 16.34
CA ILE A 244 -14.85 -18.14 17.29
C ILE A 244 -15.84 -18.98 18.10
N GLU A 245 -16.56 -19.90 17.48
CA GLU A 245 -17.55 -20.76 18.15
C GLU A 245 -16.88 -21.68 19.19
N SER A 246 -15.71 -22.21 18.87
CA SER A 246 -14.92 -23.05 19.79
C SER A 246 -14.22 -22.28 20.91
N GLY A 247 -14.18 -20.93 20.84
CA GLY A 247 -13.44 -20.08 21.77
C GLY A 247 -11.94 -19.99 21.50
N GLN A 248 -11.45 -20.58 20.42
CA GLN A 248 -10.05 -20.47 19.99
C GLN A 248 -9.73 -19.00 19.62
N VAL A 249 -10.66 -18.32 18.94
CA VAL A 249 -10.63 -16.88 18.67
C VAL A 249 -11.69 -16.20 19.55
N ALA A 250 -11.28 -15.28 20.41
CA ALA A 250 -12.21 -14.56 21.28
C ALA A 250 -12.96 -13.44 20.55
N ARG A 251 -12.29 -12.77 19.60
CA ARG A 251 -12.89 -11.68 18.81
C ARG A 251 -12.11 -11.44 17.52
N TYR A 252 -12.84 -11.09 16.47
CA TYR A 252 -12.30 -10.65 15.19
C TYR A 252 -12.78 -9.23 14.87
N VAL A 253 -11.87 -8.35 14.50
CA VAL A 253 -12.17 -6.96 14.10
C VAL A 253 -11.56 -6.69 12.72
N THR A 254 -12.38 -6.17 11.79
CA THR A 254 -11.97 -5.94 10.42
C THR A 254 -12.70 -4.74 9.79
N ASP A 255 -12.09 -4.12 8.78
CA ASP A 255 -12.76 -3.17 7.89
C ASP A 255 -13.06 -3.75 6.48
N PHE A 256 -13.11 -5.09 6.39
CA PHE A 256 -13.53 -5.85 5.20
C PHE A 256 -14.83 -6.64 5.46
N PRO A 257 -15.98 -5.94 5.59
CA PRO A 257 -17.26 -6.59 5.83
C PRO A 257 -17.71 -7.44 4.64
N ASN A 258 -18.32 -8.59 4.91
CA ASN A 258 -18.99 -9.42 3.93
C ASN A 258 -20.22 -10.11 4.53
N ALA A 259 -21.01 -10.80 3.68
CA ALA A 259 -22.27 -11.43 4.09
C ALA A 259 -22.10 -12.53 5.15
N LYS A 260 -20.93 -13.16 5.25
CA LYS A 260 -20.67 -14.21 6.26
C LYS A 260 -20.37 -13.61 7.63
N LEU A 261 -19.71 -12.45 7.68
CA LEU A 261 -19.16 -11.85 8.90
C LEU A 261 -20.10 -10.87 9.59
N VAL A 262 -20.87 -10.08 8.81
CA VAL A 262 -21.75 -9.04 9.37
C VAL A 262 -22.82 -9.66 10.27
N GLY A 263 -22.98 -9.08 11.46
CA GLY A 263 -23.95 -9.52 12.48
C GLY A 263 -23.56 -10.80 13.22
N LYS A 264 -22.38 -11.35 13.04
CA LYS A 264 -21.91 -12.52 13.79
C LYS A 264 -21.40 -12.11 15.17
N LYS A 265 -21.70 -12.95 16.17
CA LYS A 265 -21.22 -12.75 17.54
C LYS A 265 -19.69 -12.73 17.58
N ASN A 266 -19.12 -11.82 18.34
CA ASN A 266 -17.68 -11.62 18.48
C ASN A 266 -16.95 -11.22 17.18
N VAL A 267 -17.68 -10.76 16.16
CA VAL A 267 -17.15 -10.14 14.95
C VAL A 267 -17.56 -8.68 14.92
N VAL A 268 -16.59 -7.78 14.76
CA VAL A 268 -16.82 -6.34 14.59
C VAL A 268 -16.36 -5.95 13.20
N CYS A 269 -17.27 -5.45 12.40
CA CYS A 269 -17.00 -5.01 11.04
C CYS A 269 -17.14 -3.49 10.94
N PHE A 270 -16.09 -2.82 10.44
CA PHE A 270 -16.16 -1.43 10.00
C PHE A 270 -16.39 -1.35 8.49
N PRO A 271 -16.93 -0.26 7.95
CA PRO A 271 -16.72 0.06 6.55
C PRO A 271 -15.22 0.32 6.31
N HIS A 272 -14.73 0.14 5.08
CA HIS A 272 -13.31 0.24 4.72
C HIS A 272 -12.76 1.65 5.01
N LEU A 273 -12.47 1.97 6.27
CA LEU A 273 -12.12 3.29 6.79
C LEU A 273 -10.60 3.51 6.97
N GLY A 274 -9.79 2.48 6.80
CA GLY A 274 -8.36 2.53 7.12
C GLY A 274 -7.60 3.72 6.50
N ALA A 275 -7.98 4.15 5.29
CA ALA A 275 -7.37 5.28 4.59
C ALA A 275 -8.30 6.49 4.40
N THR A 276 -9.46 6.50 5.08
CA THR A 276 -10.51 7.51 4.85
C THR A 276 -10.41 8.63 5.88
N THR A 277 -9.32 9.36 5.84
CA THR A 277 -9.14 10.62 6.58
C THR A 277 -8.64 11.72 5.65
N PRO A 278 -8.99 12.99 5.88
CA PRO A 278 -8.50 14.11 5.06
C PRO A 278 -6.97 14.11 4.94
N GLU A 279 -6.26 13.84 6.04
CA GLU A 279 -4.79 13.83 6.08
C GLU A 279 -4.19 12.67 5.24
N ALA A 280 -4.83 11.49 5.25
CA ALA A 280 -4.40 10.37 4.41
C ALA A 280 -4.62 10.67 2.93
N GLU A 281 -5.76 11.27 2.57
CA GLU A 281 -6.06 11.70 1.21
C GLU A 281 -5.07 12.74 0.70
N GLU A 282 -4.75 13.75 1.52
CA GLU A 282 -3.75 14.76 1.21
C GLU A 282 -2.36 14.15 1.01
N LYS A 283 -1.89 13.32 1.96
CA LYS A 283 -0.58 12.66 1.86
C LYS A 283 -0.48 11.77 0.62
N CYS A 284 -1.53 11.02 0.29
CA CYS A 284 -1.57 10.20 -0.92
C CYS A 284 -1.52 11.06 -2.18
N ALA A 285 -2.28 12.15 -2.26
CA ALA A 285 -2.31 13.04 -3.41
C ALA A 285 -0.95 13.71 -3.63
N VAL A 286 -0.31 14.20 -2.56
CA VAL A 286 1.03 14.81 -2.61
C VAL A 286 2.08 13.80 -3.06
N MET A 287 2.08 12.59 -2.51
CA MET A 287 3.04 11.55 -2.90
C MET A 287 2.88 11.18 -4.37
N ALA A 288 1.66 10.90 -4.83
CA ALA A 288 1.39 10.58 -6.24
C ALA A 288 1.80 11.72 -7.19
N ALA A 289 1.54 12.98 -6.81
CA ALA A 289 1.95 14.14 -7.58
C ALA A 289 3.47 14.23 -7.73
N ARG A 290 4.21 14.03 -6.64
CA ARG A 290 5.68 14.04 -6.64
C ARG A 290 6.29 12.91 -7.48
N GLU A 291 5.72 11.72 -7.41
CA GLU A 291 6.14 10.57 -8.22
C GLU A 291 5.91 10.82 -9.72
N ILE A 292 4.75 11.35 -10.09
CA ILE A 292 4.46 11.76 -11.47
C ILE A 292 5.49 12.77 -11.95
N VAL A 293 5.74 13.83 -11.18
CA VAL A 293 6.67 14.90 -11.56
C VAL A 293 8.09 14.38 -11.70
N ASP A 294 8.57 13.59 -10.73
CA ASP A 294 9.93 13.03 -10.79
C ASP A 294 10.10 12.10 -12.01
N TYR A 295 9.10 11.27 -12.30
CA TYR A 295 9.12 10.45 -13.52
C TYR A 295 9.09 11.29 -14.79
N LEU A 296 8.22 12.28 -14.88
CA LEU A 296 8.10 13.12 -16.08
C LEU A 296 9.36 13.92 -16.36
N ARG A 297 9.98 14.50 -15.31
CA ARG A 297 11.15 15.37 -15.43
C ARG A 297 12.48 14.64 -15.47
N ASN A 298 12.60 13.63 -14.59
CA ASN A 298 13.89 12.98 -14.35
C ASN A 298 13.92 11.53 -14.83
N GLY A 299 12.77 10.95 -15.20
CA GLY A 299 12.68 9.53 -15.55
C GLY A 299 12.87 8.60 -14.35
N ASN A 300 12.89 9.10 -13.13
CA ASN A 300 13.02 8.27 -11.93
C ASN A 300 11.74 7.48 -11.67
N ILE A 301 11.89 6.25 -11.24
CA ILE A 301 10.78 5.37 -10.86
C ILE A 301 10.90 5.02 -9.39
N ARG A 302 9.91 5.48 -8.60
CA ARG A 302 9.71 5.10 -7.20
C ARG A 302 8.29 4.58 -7.03
N ASN A 303 8.12 3.53 -6.22
CA ASN A 303 6.80 2.96 -5.91
C ASN A 303 5.96 2.56 -7.13
N SER A 304 6.61 2.21 -8.24
CA SER A 304 5.87 1.70 -9.39
C SER A 304 5.41 0.27 -9.13
N VAL A 305 4.15 -0.03 -9.48
CA VAL A 305 3.56 -1.36 -9.32
C VAL A 305 3.89 -2.29 -10.49
N ASN A 306 4.27 -1.74 -11.64
CA ASN A 306 4.53 -2.52 -12.86
C ASN A 306 5.97 -2.44 -13.38
N LEU A 307 6.73 -1.40 -13.04
CA LEU A 307 8.12 -1.24 -13.45
C LEU A 307 9.07 -1.38 -12.25
N PRO A 308 10.36 -1.69 -12.46
CA PRO A 308 11.32 -1.75 -11.37
C PRO A 308 11.61 -0.36 -10.82
N ASN A 309 11.84 -0.25 -9.50
CA ASN A 309 12.33 0.99 -8.90
C ASN A 309 13.73 1.32 -9.46
N ALA A 310 13.88 2.50 -10.00
CA ALA A 310 15.09 2.98 -10.65
C ALA A 310 15.21 4.49 -10.44
N THR A 311 16.13 4.90 -9.58
CA THR A 311 16.40 6.32 -9.31
C THR A 311 17.89 6.58 -9.53
N LEU A 312 18.17 7.63 -10.28
CA LEU A 312 19.52 8.08 -10.60
C LEU A 312 19.52 9.60 -10.60
N ASP A 313 20.41 10.21 -9.85
CA ASP A 313 20.60 11.65 -9.89
C ASP A 313 21.03 12.06 -11.29
N ARG A 314 20.40 13.14 -11.80
CA ARG A 314 20.64 13.58 -13.17
C ARG A 314 21.94 14.38 -13.25
N LEU A 315 22.92 13.89 -14.00
CA LEU A 315 24.25 14.50 -14.10
C LEU A 315 24.63 14.89 -15.53
N GLY A 316 24.10 14.23 -16.53
CA GLY A 316 24.46 14.46 -17.94
C GLY A 316 23.72 15.63 -18.62
N LYS A 317 24.11 15.95 -19.85
CA LYS A 317 23.44 16.93 -20.72
C LYS A 317 22.16 16.38 -21.34
N SER A 318 22.08 15.06 -21.55
CA SER A 318 20.88 14.34 -21.94
C SER A 318 20.68 13.10 -21.09
N ARG A 319 19.43 12.73 -20.90
CA ARG A 319 19.04 11.47 -20.26
C ARG A 319 18.14 10.66 -21.19
N LEU A 320 18.52 9.42 -21.43
CA LEU A 320 17.69 8.42 -22.09
C LEU A 320 17.04 7.51 -21.03
N CYS A 321 15.74 7.32 -21.15
CA CYS A 321 14.98 6.40 -20.31
C CYS A 321 14.27 5.39 -21.21
N LEU A 322 14.56 4.10 -21.02
CA LEU A 322 14.07 3.03 -21.89
C LEU A 322 13.30 1.99 -21.08
N ILE A 323 12.06 1.70 -21.50
CA ILE A 323 11.31 0.53 -21.06
C ILE A 323 11.48 -0.54 -22.13
N HIS A 324 11.99 -1.72 -21.75
CA HIS A 324 12.27 -2.77 -22.70
C HIS A 324 12.13 -4.17 -22.09
N ARG A 325 12.11 -5.21 -22.93
CA ARG A 325 12.17 -6.58 -22.44
C ARG A 325 13.53 -6.88 -21.81
N ASN A 326 13.52 -7.60 -20.72
CA ASN A 326 14.73 -8.07 -20.04
C ASN A 326 15.33 -9.27 -20.77
N GLN A 327 16.09 -8.98 -21.84
CA GLN A 327 16.69 -9.98 -22.72
C GLN A 327 18.19 -9.76 -22.88
N PRO A 328 18.99 -10.84 -23.11
CA PRO A 328 20.41 -10.71 -23.38
C PRO A 328 20.71 -9.79 -24.56
N GLY A 329 21.77 -8.99 -24.47
CA GLY A 329 22.26 -8.15 -25.54
C GLY A 329 21.54 -6.81 -25.72
N MET A 330 20.45 -6.51 -24.98
CA MET A 330 19.74 -5.24 -25.11
C MET A 330 20.63 -4.04 -24.80
N LEU A 331 21.37 -4.09 -23.70
CA LEU A 331 22.25 -2.99 -23.31
C LEU A 331 23.35 -2.73 -24.35
N ASN A 332 23.91 -3.77 -24.96
CA ASN A 332 24.92 -3.62 -25.98
C ASN A 332 24.40 -2.84 -27.19
N ARG A 333 23.18 -3.14 -27.64
CA ARG A 333 22.54 -2.43 -28.77
C ARG A 333 22.34 -0.95 -28.44
N PHE A 334 21.93 -0.60 -27.22
CA PHE A 334 21.78 0.79 -26.79
C PHE A 334 23.13 1.52 -26.77
N LEU A 335 24.16 0.86 -26.23
CA LEU A 335 25.52 1.43 -26.15
C LEU A 335 26.14 1.61 -27.55
N GLU A 336 25.89 0.69 -28.49
CA GLU A 336 26.36 0.84 -29.90
C GLU A 336 25.78 2.09 -30.55
N ILE A 337 24.49 2.39 -30.37
CA ILE A 337 23.85 3.60 -30.91
C ILE A 337 24.44 4.87 -30.27
N ILE A 338 24.61 4.88 -28.93
CA ILE A 338 25.21 6.01 -28.22
C ILE A 338 26.64 6.25 -28.70
N ALA A 339 27.42 5.18 -28.82
CA ALA A 339 28.81 5.24 -29.26
C ALA A 339 28.95 5.70 -30.75
N ALA A 340 28.03 5.28 -31.63
CA ALA A 340 27.99 5.73 -33.03
C ALA A 340 27.78 7.24 -33.12
N GLY A 341 27.07 7.87 -32.19
CA GLY A 341 26.93 9.32 -32.05
C GLY A 341 28.16 10.01 -31.47
N ASN A 342 29.26 9.30 -31.20
CA ASN A 342 30.48 9.80 -30.52
C ASN A 342 30.16 10.46 -29.18
N VAL A 343 29.18 9.92 -28.43
CA VAL A 343 28.73 10.40 -27.15
C VAL A 343 29.16 9.42 -26.05
N ASN A 344 29.67 9.94 -24.93
CA ASN A 344 30.07 9.13 -23.80
C ASN A 344 28.91 8.98 -22.80
N VAL A 345 28.80 7.79 -22.20
CA VAL A 345 27.88 7.52 -21.09
C VAL A 345 28.56 7.90 -19.79
N GLU A 346 27.99 8.84 -19.06
CA GLU A 346 28.48 9.29 -17.75
C GLU A 346 27.96 8.43 -16.62
N HIS A 347 26.64 8.14 -16.65
CA HIS A 347 26.00 7.23 -15.71
C HIS A 347 25.03 6.29 -16.41
N MET A 348 24.94 5.08 -15.90
CA MET A 348 23.99 4.08 -16.38
C MET A 348 23.36 3.36 -15.19
N LEU A 349 22.05 3.17 -15.27
CA LEU A 349 21.30 2.30 -14.35
C LEU A 349 20.40 1.38 -15.16
N ASN A 350 20.51 0.07 -14.93
CA ASN A 350 19.57 -0.90 -15.47
C ASN A 350 18.98 -1.71 -14.32
N LYS A 351 17.65 -1.78 -14.24
CA LYS A 351 16.92 -2.59 -13.29
C LYS A 351 15.86 -3.41 -14.00
N ALA A 352 15.65 -4.63 -13.52
CA ALA A 352 14.63 -5.53 -14.07
C ALA A 352 13.62 -5.95 -13.02
N ARG A 353 12.40 -6.19 -13.47
CA ARG A 353 11.31 -6.81 -12.72
C ARG A 353 10.63 -7.83 -13.62
N GLY A 354 10.93 -9.12 -13.40
CA GLY A 354 10.49 -10.18 -14.29
C GLY A 354 11.00 -9.99 -15.74
N GLU A 355 10.07 -9.94 -16.68
CA GLU A 355 10.36 -9.82 -18.11
C GLU A 355 10.62 -8.38 -18.60
N ILE A 356 10.42 -7.38 -17.74
CA ILE A 356 10.56 -5.97 -18.09
C ILE A 356 11.79 -5.40 -17.40
N ALA A 357 12.55 -4.63 -18.16
CA ALA A 357 13.67 -3.84 -17.65
C ALA A 357 13.44 -2.34 -17.91
N TYR A 358 14.03 -1.54 -17.06
CA TYR A 358 14.10 -0.10 -17.21
C TYR A 358 15.56 0.34 -17.16
N THR A 359 15.99 1.05 -18.21
CA THR A 359 17.36 1.54 -18.31
C THR A 359 17.37 3.05 -18.36
N ILE A 360 18.27 3.67 -17.61
CA ILE A 360 18.59 5.09 -17.65
C ILE A 360 20.03 5.22 -18.11
N PHE A 361 20.30 6.09 -19.10
CA PHE A 361 21.63 6.55 -19.46
C PHE A 361 21.68 8.07 -19.31
N ASP A 362 22.68 8.58 -18.59
CA ASP A 362 23.08 9.98 -18.64
C ASP A 362 24.31 10.12 -19.55
N THR A 363 24.28 11.10 -20.43
CA THR A 363 25.34 11.29 -21.45
C THR A 363 26.00 12.66 -21.30
N THR A 364 27.31 12.69 -21.59
CA THR A 364 28.13 13.92 -21.48
C THR A 364 27.74 14.98 -22.51
N GLU A 365 27.23 14.57 -23.66
CA GLU A 365 26.78 15.45 -24.74
C GLU A 365 25.27 15.25 -24.98
N ARG A 366 24.68 16.20 -25.70
CA ARG A 366 23.27 16.06 -26.10
C ARG A 366 23.14 14.99 -27.18
N LEU A 367 22.22 14.07 -26.93
CA LEU A 367 21.75 13.14 -27.96
C LEU A 367 20.65 13.80 -28.78
N ASP A 368 20.61 13.47 -30.05
CA ASP A 368 19.54 13.89 -30.95
C ASP A 368 18.36 12.89 -30.92
N GLU A 369 17.26 13.28 -31.51
CA GLU A 369 16.07 12.43 -31.58
C GLU A 369 16.30 11.19 -32.48
N THR A 370 17.28 11.23 -33.41
CA THR A 370 17.62 10.11 -34.30
C THR A 370 18.07 8.90 -33.48
N ALA A 371 18.94 9.11 -32.47
CA ALA A 371 19.37 8.04 -31.60
C ALA A 371 18.17 7.42 -30.81
N ALA A 372 17.23 8.24 -30.38
CA ALA A 372 16.05 7.76 -29.72
C ALA A 372 15.12 6.98 -30.68
N GLU A 373 14.99 7.39 -31.92
CA GLU A 373 14.22 6.69 -32.95
C GLU A 373 14.84 5.33 -33.30
N GLU A 374 16.16 5.26 -33.48
CA GLU A 374 16.88 4.00 -33.68
C GLU A 374 16.67 3.04 -32.54
N MET A 375 16.72 3.52 -31.29
CA MET A 375 16.43 2.68 -30.09
C MET A 375 14.98 2.21 -30.04
N ARG A 376 14.01 3.04 -30.45
CA ARG A 376 12.59 2.64 -30.56
C ARG A 376 12.36 1.52 -31.55
N ALA A 377 13.18 1.47 -32.62
CA ALA A 377 13.08 0.44 -33.64
C ALA A 377 13.64 -0.93 -33.20
N ILE A 378 14.36 -1.01 -32.09
CA ILE A 378 14.91 -2.27 -31.57
C ILE A 378 13.78 -3.18 -31.10
N PRO A 379 13.68 -4.42 -31.62
CA PRO A 379 12.71 -5.39 -31.12
C PRO A 379 12.84 -5.63 -29.61
N GLY A 380 11.72 -5.49 -28.89
CA GLY A 380 11.69 -5.62 -27.45
C GLY A 380 11.76 -4.29 -26.70
N VAL A 381 11.97 -3.16 -27.35
CA VAL A 381 11.82 -1.83 -26.76
C VAL A 381 10.35 -1.42 -26.82
N THR A 382 9.80 -1.05 -25.68
CA THR A 382 8.41 -0.62 -25.54
C THR A 382 8.28 0.90 -25.58
N ARG A 383 9.21 1.61 -24.92
CA ARG A 383 9.19 3.07 -24.85
C ARG A 383 10.59 3.64 -24.69
N VAL A 384 10.86 4.74 -25.40
CA VAL A 384 12.08 5.54 -25.25
C VAL A 384 11.69 6.99 -24.99
N ARG A 385 12.31 7.58 -23.98
CA ARG A 385 12.16 9.00 -23.66
C ARG A 385 13.54 9.65 -23.63
N LEU A 386 13.69 10.72 -24.38
CA LEU A 386 14.86 11.58 -24.35
C LEU A 386 14.52 12.83 -23.52
N LEU A 387 15.25 13.05 -22.46
CA LEU A 387 15.11 14.19 -21.55
C LEU A 387 16.33 15.10 -21.72
N GLY A 388 16.09 16.33 -22.16
CA GLY A 388 17.09 17.36 -22.40
C GLY A 388 17.32 18.31 -21.24
#